data_68b9f7e53b425d4d395ee5a07dd4c765
#
_entry.id   68b9f7e53b425d4d395ee5a07dd4c765
#
_cell.length_a   1.000
_cell.length_b   1.000
_cell.length_c   1.000
_cell.angle_alpha   90.00
_cell.angle_beta   90.00
_cell.angle_gamma   90.00
#
_symmetry.space_group_name_H-M   'P 1'
#
loop_
_entity.id
_entity.type
_entity.pdbx_description
1 polymer ?
#
loop_
_entity_poly.entity_id
_entity_poly.type
_entity_poly.pdbx_seq_one_letter_code
_entity_poly.pdbx_strand_id
1 'polypeptide(L)'
;VEIVAESPGDAGGYKEIIARIAGQGAYSRLKFESGGHRVQRVPATETQGRIHTSAATVAVMPEADDASGVEINPADLRVDTYRASGAGGQHVNKTDSAVRLTHVPTGIVVECQDGRSQHKNREQAWRVLAARIKDKQVREQAAKEASERKSLIGSGDRSDRIRTYNFPQ
;
A
#
# COMPACT_ATOMS: atom_id res chain seq x y z
N VAL A 1 18.02 -3.47 14.50
CA VAL A 1 17.62 -3.85 13.13
C VAL A 1 16.79 -5.11 13.22
N GLU A 2 15.63 -5.08 12.59
CA GLU A 2 14.69 -6.19 12.53
C GLU A 2 14.43 -6.51 11.05
N ILE A 3 14.48 -7.78 10.67
CA ILE A 3 14.12 -8.22 9.32
C ILE A 3 12.61 -8.44 9.29
N VAL A 4 11.92 -7.67 8.46
CA VAL A 4 10.45 -7.73 8.32
C VAL A 4 10.07 -8.75 7.26
N ALA A 5 10.78 -8.77 6.14
CA ALA A 5 10.56 -9.73 5.07
C ALA A 5 11.86 -10.00 4.32
N GLU A 6 11.99 -11.22 3.82
CA GLU A 6 13.12 -11.66 3.01
C GLU A 6 12.67 -12.55 1.87
N SER A 7 13.33 -12.42 0.72
CA SER A 7 13.16 -13.31 -0.42
C SER A 7 14.51 -13.92 -0.78
N PRO A 8 14.74 -15.22 -0.49
CA PRO A 8 16.00 -15.86 -0.76
C PRO A 8 16.31 -15.97 -2.26
N GLY A 9 17.57 -15.91 -2.61
CA GLY A 9 18.06 -16.13 -3.96
C GLY A 9 18.32 -17.60 -4.27
N ASP A 10 18.22 -18.00 -5.53
CA ASP A 10 18.40 -19.39 -5.96
C ASP A 10 19.87 -19.90 -5.81
N ALA A 11 20.82 -18.98 -5.80
CA ALA A 11 22.26 -19.26 -5.63
C ALA A 11 22.81 -18.86 -4.25
N GLY A 12 21.94 -18.75 -3.26
CA GLY A 12 22.25 -18.17 -1.94
C GLY A 12 22.12 -16.64 -1.92
N GLY A 13 22.08 -16.06 -0.69
CA GLY A 13 21.80 -14.64 -0.51
C GLY A 13 20.32 -14.30 -0.66
N TYR A 14 20.03 -13.04 -0.95
CA TYR A 14 18.67 -12.52 -1.03
C TYR A 14 18.39 -11.84 -2.36
N LYS A 15 17.20 -12.06 -2.92
CA LYS A 15 16.65 -11.27 -4.04
C LYS A 15 16.13 -9.93 -3.54
N GLU A 16 15.48 -9.94 -2.38
CA GLU A 16 14.97 -8.78 -1.71
C GLU A 16 15.04 -8.98 -0.19
N ILE A 17 15.33 -7.93 0.53
CA ILE A 17 15.28 -7.91 1.99
C ILE A 17 14.67 -6.59 2.45
N ILE A 18 13.69 -6.68 3.35
CA ILE A 18 13.07 -5.54 3.99
C ILE A 18 13.43 -5.57 5.47
N ALA A 19 14.14 -4.54 5.91
CA ALA A 19 14.58 -4.41 7.29
C ALA A 19 14.06 -3.12 7.91
N ARG A 20 13.56 -3.22 9.13
CA ARG A 20 13.21 -2.10 9.99
C ARG A 20 14.40 -1.71 10.82
N ILE A 21 14.76 -0.43 10.80
CA ILE A 21 15.87 0.12 11.56
C ILE A 21 15.32 1.15 12.53
N ALA A 22 15.22 0.81 13.80
CA ALA A 22 14.84 1.71 14.86
C ALA A 22 16.07 2.35 15.49
N GLY A 23 16.02 3.67 15.70
CA GLY A 23 17.08 4.42 16.36
C GLY A 23 16.89 5.92 16.21
N GLN A 24 17.41 6.68 17.17
CA GLN A 24 17.34 8.13 17.12
C GLN A 24 18.12 8.68 15.92
N GLY A 25 17.43 9.39 15.02
CA GLY A 25 18.04 9.96 13.82
C GLY A 25 18.43 8.94 12.74
N ALA A 26 17.95 7.68 12.81
CA ALA A 26 18.26 6.64 11.83
C ALA A 26 17.89 7.08 10.40
N TYR A 27 16.68 7.56 10.19
CA TYR A 27 16.22 8.02 8.87
C TYR A 27 17.06 9.20 8.36
N SER A 28 17.41 10.18 9.20
CA SER A 28 18.19 11.35 8.78
C SER A 28 19.58 11.01 8.25
N ARG A 29 20.16 9.90 8.71
CA ARG A 29 21.46 9.38 8.25
C ARG A 29 21.32 8.47 7.03
N LEU A 30 20.34 7.58 7.07
CA LEU A 30 20.18 6.52 6.05
C LEU A 30 19.48 6.99 4.78
N LYS A 31 18.72 8.06 4.80
CA LYS A 31 17.99 8.58 3.61
C LYS A 31 18.89 8.81 2.39
N PHE A 32 20.17 9.11 2.60
CA PHE A 32 21.15 9.32 1.54
C PHE A 32 21.69 8.02 0.92
N GLU A 33 21.36 6.87 1.49
CA GLU A 33 21.71 5.55 0.95
C GLU A 33 20.69 5.02 -0.07
N SER A 34 19.62 5.79 -0.33
CA SER A 34 18.64 5.42 -1.36
C SER A 34 19.24 5.61 -2.75
N GLY A 35 19.18 4.57 -3.59
CA GLY A 35 19.67 4.59 -4.96
C GLY A 35 20.40 3.31 -5.37
N GLY A 36 21.19 3.39 -6.43
CA GLY A 36 21.98 2.27 -6.95
C GLY A 36 23.31 2.08 -6.22
N HIS A 37 23.58 0.85 -5.81
CA HIS A 37 24.84 0.43 -5.20
C HIS A 37 25.53 -0.59 -6.09
N ARG A 38 26.76 -0.33 -6.50
CA ARG A 38 27.56 -1.22 -7.34
C ARG A 38 28.46 -2.09 -6.46
N VAL A 39 28.46 -3.38 -6.73
CA VAL A 39 29.28 -4.35 -6.01
C VAL A 39 30.24 -5.02 -6.99
N GLN A 40 31.52 -5.02 -6.68
CA GLN A 40 32.59 -5.69 -7.45
C GLN A 40 33.20 -6.78 -6.56
N ARG A 41 33.04 -8.03 -6.96
CA ARG A 41 33.58 -9.19 -6.26
C ARG A 41 33.82 -10.34 -7.24
N VAL A 42 34.64 -11.31 -6.83
CA VAL A 42 34.67 -12.61 -7.48
C VAL A 42 33.59 -13.49 -6.87
N PRO A 43 32.54 -13.89 -7.64
CA PRO A 43 31.52 -14.76 -7.11
C PRO A 43 32.02 -16.16 -6.83
N ALA A 44 31.39 -16.88 -5.91
CA ALA A 44 31.75 -18.26 -5.57
C ALA A 44 31.64 -19.24 -6.77
N THR A 45 30.84 -18.88 -7.77
CA THR A 45 30.67 -19.64 -9.02
C THR A 45 31.69 -19.36 -10.08
N GLU A 46 32.59 -18.38 -9.88
CA GLU A 46 33.62 -18.03 -10.83
C GLU A 46 34.88 -18.84 -10.58
N THR A 47 35.28 -19.63 -11.58
CA THR A 47 36.46 -20.54 -11.48
C THR A 47 37.78 -19.91 -11.91
N GLN A 48 37.74 -18.79 -12.65
CA GLN A 48 38.94 -18.14 -13.22
C GLN A 48 39.35 -16.87 -12.45
N GLY A 49 38.75 -16.61 -11.29
CA GLY A 49 39.08 -15.46 -10.47
C GLY A 49 38.71 -14.10 -11.07
N ARG A 50 37.81 -14.05 -12.06
CA ARG A 50 37.39 -12.79 -12.69
C ARG A 50 36.44 -12.01 -11.81
N ILE A 51 36.67 -10.70 -11.72
CA ILE A 51 35.82 -9.78 -10.99
C ILE A 51 34.49 -9.57 -11.76
N HIS A 52 33.38 -9.86 -11.12
CA HIS A 52 32.03 -9.57 -11.66
C HIS A 52 31.46 -8.31 -10.98
N THR A 53 30.80 -7.51 -11.78
CA THR A 53 30.07 -6.31 -11.30
C THR A 53 28.60 -6.61 -11.22
N SER A 54 28.02 -6.46 -10.03
CA SER A 54 26.59 -6.51 -9.79
C SER A 54 26.09 -5.17 -9.26
N ALA A 55 24.77 -4.97 -9.31
CA ALA A 55 24.12 -3.81 -8.74
C ALA A 55 23.00 -4.26 -7.79
N ALA A 56 22.85 -3.52 -6.70
CA ALA A 56 21.73 -3.62 -5.79
C ALA A 56 21.08 -2.25 -5.68
N THR A 57 19.77 -2.21 -5.53
CA THR A 57 19.03 -0.97 -5.29
C THR A 57 18.59 -0.90 -3.85
N VAL A 58 18.70 0.26 -3.24
CA VAL A 58 18.30 0.51 -1.86
C VAL A 58 17.22 1.60 -1.86
N ALA A 59 16.14 1.39 -1.13
CA ALA A 59 15.14 2.40 -0.85
C ALA A 59 15.00 2.56 0.67
N VAL A 60 15.27 3.74 1.17
CA VAL A 60 15.10 4.10 2.57
C VAL A 60 13.87 5.00 2.69
N MET A 61 12.86 4.50 3.38
CA MET A 61 11.61 5.22 3.59
C MET A 61 11.34 5.37 5.08
N PRO A 62 10.72 6.46 5.53
CA PRO A 62 10.23 6.56 6.90
C PRO A 62 9.08 5.57 7.08
N GLU A 63 9.00 4.95 8.26
CA GLU A 63 7.82 4.18 8.64
C GLU A 63 6.64 5.12 8.82
N ALA A 64 5.53 4.85 8.14
CA ALA A 64 4.31 5.62 8.33
C ALA A 64 3.66 5.20 9.65
N ASP A 65 3.17 6.16 10.41
CA ASP A 65 2.33 5.87 11.57
C ASP A 65 1.06 5.15 11.07
N ASP A 66 0.65 4.11 11.80
CA ASP A 66 -0.58 3.38 11.50
C ASP A 66 -1.75 4.36 11.39
N ALA A 67 -2.34 4.42 10.21
CA ALA A 67 -3.49 5.27 9.97
C ALA A 67 -4.60 4.86 10.94
N SER A 68 -4.84 5.69 11.95
CA SER A 68 -5.98 5.60 12.86
C SER A 68 -7.26 5.41 12.04
N GLY A 69 -8.22 4.67 12.61
CA GLY A 69 -9.46 4.25 11.92
C GLY A 69 -10.12 5.37 11.12
N VAL A 70 -10.75 5.00 10.03
CA VAL A 70 -11.45 5.95 9.14
C VAL A 70 -12.58 6.61 9.91
N GLU A 71 -12.41 7.88 10.24
CA GLU A 71 -13.50 8.71 10.75
C GLU A 71 -14.30 9.26 9.57
N ILE A 72 -15.56 8.84 9.48
CA ILE A 72 -16.50 9.36 8.47
C ILE A 72 -17.33 10.44 9.14
N ASN A 73 -17.15 11.69 8.70
CA ASN A 73 -17.98 12.78 9.18
C ASN A 73 -19.41 12.65 8.60
N PRO A 74 -20.46 12.58 9.43
CA PRO A 74 -21.84 12.52 8.96
C PRO A 74 -22.25 13.68 8.05
N ALA A 75 -21.62 14.85 8.17
CA ALA A 75 -21.88 16.01 7.33
C ALA A 75 -21.43 15.80 5.87
N ASP A 76 -20.47 14.91 5.63
CA ASP A 76 -19.97 14.58 4.29
C ASP A 76 -20.79 13.50 3.60
N LEU A 77 -21.88 13.04 4.25
CA LEU A 77 -22.74 11.99 3.73
C LEU A 77 -24.08 12.55 3.24
N ARG A 78 -24.38 12.23 2.01
CA ARG A 78 -25.72 12.36 1.48
C ARG A 78 -26.44 11.03 1.61
N VAL A 79 -27.62 11.07 2.25
CA VAL A 79 -28.47 9.89 2.46
C VAL A 79 -29.74 10.06 1.64
N ASP A 80 -29.92 9.19 0.67
CA ASP A 80 -31.12 9.14 -0.15
C ASP A 80 -31.89 7.84 0.17
N THR A 81 -33.19 7.95 0.38
CA THR A 81 -34.09 6.79 0.59
C THR A 81 -35.02 6.65 -0.62
N TYR A 82 -35.24 5.42 -1.04
CA TYR A 82 -36.09 5.14 -2.19
C TYR A 82 -36.76 3.76 -2.07
N ARG A 83 -37.68 3.47 -2.98
CA ARG A 83 -38.32 2.17 -3.02
C ARG A 83 -37.41 1.12 -3.60
N ALA A 84 -37.31 -0.01 -2.90
CA ALA A 84 -36.56 -1.14 -3.43
C ALA A 84 -37.22 -1.65 -4.72
N SER A 85 -36.38 -1.94 -5.73
CA SER A 85 -36.83 -2.55 -6.98
C SER A 85 -36.63 -4.06 -6.91
N GLY A 86 -37.67 -4.85 -7.15
CA GLY A 86 -37.58 -6.31 -7.18
C GLY A 86 -38.94 -7.00 -7.12
N ALA A 87 -38.94 -8.32 -7.35
CA ALA A 87 -40.08 -9.17 -7.17
C ALA A 87 -40.44 -9.26 -5.67
N GLY A 88 -41.26 -8.35 -5.18
CA GLY A 88 -41.74 -8.28 -3.80
C GLY A 88 -43.21 -7.98 -3.72
N GLY A 89 -43.84 -8.43 -2.64
CA GLY A 89 -45.27 -8.16 -2.38
C GLY A 89 -45.56 -6.69 -2.03
N GLN A 90 -46.79 -6.43 -1.56
CA GLN A 90 -47.28 -5.09 -1.27
C GLN A 90 -46.37 -4.19 -0.41
N HIS A 91 -45.54 -4.78 0.47
CA HIS A 91 -44.61 -4.04 1.33
C HIS A 91 -43.46 -3.39 0.56
N VAL A 92 -42.90 -4.09 -0.43
CA VAL A 92 -41.77 -3.60 -1.25
C VAL A 92 -42.19 -2.42 -2.11
N ASN A 93 -43.46 -2.42 -2.57
CA ASN A 93 -43.99 -1.41 -3.46
C ASN A 93 -44.50 -0.14 -2.74
N LYS A 94 -44.68 -0.20 -1.40
CA LYS A 94 -45.26 0.91 -0.63
C LYS A 94 -44.26 1.58 0.33
N THR A 95 -43.14 0.95 0.64
CA THR A 95 -42.22 1.44 1.67
C THR A 95 -40.87 1.79 1.06
N ASP A 96 -40.35 2.99 1.35
CA ASP A 96 -39.01 3.44 0.97
C ASP A 96 -37.96 2.79 1.89
N SER A 97 -37.73 1.50 1.71
CA SER A 97 -36.77 0.71 2.53
C SER A 97 -35.33 0.72 2.01
N ALA A 98 -35.14 1.01 0.74
CA ALA A 98 -33.81 1.09 0.15
C ALA A 98 -33.08 2.38 0.56
N VAL A 99 -31.80 2.27 0.81
CA VAL A 99 -30.96 3.38 1.24
C VAL A 99 -29.74 3.48 0.32
N ARG A 100 -29.48 4.69 -0.15
CA ARG A 100 -28.27 5.06 -0.88
C ARG A 100 -27.47 6.04 -0.02
N LEU A 101 -26.21 5.69 0.25
CA LEU A 101 -25.25 6.58 0.92
C LEU A 101 -24.22 7.05 -0.11
N THR A 102 -24.06 8.35 -0.21
CA THR A 102 -23.04 8.97 -1.05
C THR A 102 -22.09 9.74 -0.15
N HIS A 103 -20.81 9.37 -0.16
CA HIS A 103 -19.75 10.14 0.49
C HIS A 103 -19.27 11.21 -0.48
N VAL A 104 -19.63 12.46 -0.24
CA VAL A 104 -19.42 13.59 -1.15
C VAL A 104 -17.93 13.80 -1.48
N PRO A 105 -16.98 13.80 -0.51
CA PRO A 105 -15.58 14.08 -0.80
C PRO A 105 -14.91 13.02 -1.69
N THR A 106 -15.29 11.74 -1.55
CA THR A 106 -14.67 10.63 -2.32
C THR A 106 -15.48 10.21 -3.53
N GLY A 107 -16.76 10.63 -3.61
CA GLY A 107 -17.69 10.23 -4.66
C GLY A 107 -18.14 8.75 -4.55
N ILE A 108 -17.82 8.06 -3.45
CA ILE A 108 -18.21 6.66 -3.27
C ILE A 108 -19.69 6.58 -2.95
N VAL A 109 -20.40 5.73 -3.70
CA VAL A 109 -21.84 5.47 -3.52
C VAL A 109 -22.02 4.02 -3.10
N VAL A 110 -22.87 3.81 -2.10
CA VAL A 110 -23.29 2.49 -1.63
C VAL A 110 -24.80 2.44 -1.54
N GLU A 111 -25.38 1.40 -2.11
CA GLU A 111 -26.80 1.13 -2.07
C GLU A 111 -27.07 -0.16 -1.31
N CYS A 112 -28.10 -0.17 -0.48
CA CYS A 112 -28.56 -1.35 0.23
C CYS A 112 -30.09 -1.41 0.16
N GLN A 113 -30.63 -2.51 -0.39
CA GLN A 113 -32.05 -2.72 -0.57
C GLN A 113 -32.52 -4.13 -0.13
N ASP A 114 -31.60 -4.94 0.42
CA ASP A 114 -31.84 -6.35 0.70
C ASP A 114 -32.77 -6.57 1.90
N GLY A 115 -32.80 -5.62 2.84
CA GLY A 115 -33.58 -5.70 4.05
C GLY A 115 -34.95 -5.01 3.94
N ARG A 116 -35.95 -5.52 4.69
CA ARG A 116 -37.27 -4.87 4.81
C ARG A 116 -37.25 -3.63 5.70
N SER A 117 -36.20 -3.43 6.50
CA SER A 117 -36.04 -2.32 7.45
C SER A 117 -35.02 -1.30 6.92
N GLN A 118 -35.47 -0.05 6.75
CA GLN A 118 -34.66 1.08 6.36
C GLN A 118 -33.44 1.28 7.30
N HIS A 119 -33.66 1.13 8.63
CA HIS A 119 -32.58 1.25 9.61
C HIS A 119 -31.47 0.19 9.42
N LYS A 120 -31.85 -1.08 9.18
CA LYS A 120 -30.90 -2.15 8.93
C LYS A 120 -30.14 -1.91 7.62
N ASN A 121 -30.83 -1.48 6.56
CA ASN A 121 -30.22 -1.15 5.29
C ASN A 121 -29.24 0.02 5.41
N ARG A 122 -29.59 1.04 6.21
CA ARG A 122 -28.70 2.17 6.49
C ARG A 122 -27.45 1.74 7.25
N GLU A 123 -27.59 0.92 8.28
CA GLU A 123 -26.45 0.39 9.04
C GLU A 123 -25.54 -0.48 8.17
N GLN A 124 -26.11 -1.33 7.35
CA GLN A 124 -25.35 -2.17 6.42
C GLN A 124 -24.64 -1.31 5.37
N ALA A 125 -25.32 -0.35 4.76
CA ALA A 125 -24.74 0.59 3.81
C ALA A 125 -23.58 1.39 4.43
N TRP A 126 -23.70 1.80 5.70
CA TRP A 126 -22.65 2.48 6.44
C TRP A 126 -21.40 1.60 6.59
N ARG A 127 -21.56 0.33 7.00
CA ARG A 127 -20.45 -0.61 7.14
C ARG A 127 -19.71 -0.83 5.82
N VAL A 128 -20.48 -1.01 4.74
CA VAL A 128 -19.89 -1.18 3.39
C VAL A 128 -19.18 0.09 2.92
N LEU A 129 -19.76 1.26 3.20
CA LEU A 129 -19.15 2.55 2.86
C LEU A 129 -17.83 2.74 3.60
N ALA A 130 -17.80 2.49 4.91
CA ALA A 130 -16.59 2.58 5.72
C ALA A 130 -15.49 1.65 5.20
N ALA A 131 -15.83 0.41 4.84
CA ALA A 131 -14.89 -0.53 4.26
C ALA A 131 -14.34 -0.05 2.90
N ARG A 132 -15.19 0.49 2.02
CA ARG A 132 -14.75 1.01 0.70
C ARG A 132 -13.88 2.26 0.82
N ILE A 133 -14.17 3.16 1.77
CA ILE A 133 -13.35 4.35 2.02
C ILE A 133 -11.97 3.91 2.53
N LYS A 134 -11.93 2.97 3.48
CA LYS A 134 -10.67 2.42 4.00
C LYS A 134 -9.85 1.76 2.90
N ASP A 135 -10.47 0.93 2.07
CA ASP A 135 -9.80 0.26 0.95
C ASP A 135 -9.22 1.28 -0.06
N LYS A 136 -9.97 2.34 -0.36
CA LYS A 136 -9.49 3.44 -1.20
C LYS A 136 -8.27 4.14 -0.59
N GLN A 137 -8.31 4.47 0.71
CA GLN A 137 -7.20 5.11 1.41
C GLN A 137 -5.94 4.22 1.42
N VAL A 138 -6.11 2.92 1.70
CA VAL A 138 -5.00 1.95 1.67
C VAL A 138 -4.38 1.86 0.28
N ARG A 139 -5.21 1.81 -0.78
CA ARG A 139 -4.71 1.79 -2.17
C ARG A 139 -3.99 3.07 -2.56
N GLU A 140 -4.51 4.23 -2.17
CA GLU A 140 -3.88 5.53 -2.44
C GLU A 140 -2.54 5.65 -1.70
N GLN A 141 -2.48 5.19 -0.45
CA GLN A 141 -1.25 5.18 0.34
C GLN A 141 -0.22 4.24 -0.30
N ALA A 142 -0.62 3.00 -0.63
CA ALA A 142 0.26 2.03 -1.30
C ALA A 142 0.77 2.55 -2.66
N ALA A 143 -0.07 3.26 -3.42
CA ALA A 143 0.34 3.87 -4.68
C ALA A 143 1.36 5.00 -4.48
N LYS A 144 1.20 5.84 -3.45
CA LYS A 144 2.17 6.87 -3.08
C LYS A 144 3.51 6.25 -2.69
N GLU A 145 3.50 5.27 -1.80
CA GLU A 145 4.71 4.56 -1.36
C GLU A 145 5.42 3.86 -2.52
N ALA A 146 4.67 3.22 -3.43
CA ALA A 146 5.25 2.60 -4.62
C ALA A 146 5.91 3.65 -5.55
N SER A 147 5.28 4.81 -5.73
CA SER A 147 5.81 5.91 -6.51
C SER A 147 7.08 6.49 -5.87
N GLU A 148 7.07 6.72 -4.57
CA GLU A 148 8.22 7.22 -3.82
C GLU A 148 9.37 6.22 -3.87
N ARG A 149 9.11 4.93 -3.63
CA ARG A 149 10.10 3.86 -3.77
C ARG A 149 10.73 3.84 -5.15
N LYS A 150 9.91 3.94 -6.21
CA LYS A 150 10.39 3.97 -7.58
C LYS A 150 11.29 5.18 -7.86
N SER A 151 10.95 6.35 -7.32
CA SER A 151 11.77 7.55 -7.48
C SER A 151 13.11 7.45 -6.74
N LEU A 152 13.14 6.83 -5.55
CA LEU A 152 14.35 6.62 -4.77
C LEU A 152 15.31 5.61 -5.40
N ILE A 153 14.79 4.56 -6.03
CA ILE A 153 15.58 3.53 -6.70
C ILE A 153 16.14 4.05 -8.03
N GLY A 154 15.46 4.99 -8.70
CA GLY A 154 15.82 5.50 -10.01
C GLY A 154 15.74 4.44 -11.10
N SER A 155 16.68 4.48 -12.06
CA SER A 155 16.77 3.52 -13.16
C SER A 155 17.31 2.14 -12.74
N GLY A 156 18.00 2.06 -11.60
CA GLY A 156 18.76 0.88 -11.18
C GLY A 156 19.99 0.60 -12.06
N ASP A 157 20.36 1.53 -12.95
CA ASP A 157 21.53 1.37 -13.82
C ASP A 157 22.83 1.44 -13.00
N ARG A 158 23.81 0.65 -13.42
CA ARG A 158 25.15 0.63 -12.84
C ARG A 158 25.89 1.95 -12.99
N SER A 159 25.51 2.77 -13.96
CA SER A 159 26.05 4.12 -14.18
C SER A 159 25.60 5.11 -13.12
N ASP A 160 24.33 5.01 -12.64
CA ASP A 160 23.72 5.90 -11.67
C ASP A 160 23.98 5.48 -10.22
N ARG A 161 25.15 4.93 -9.99
CA ARG A 161 25.54 4.46 -8.66
C ARG A 161 25.86 5.63 -7.72
N ILE A 162 25.38 5.54 -6.51
CA ILE A 162 25.78 6.44 -5.41
C ILE A 162 27.02 5.91 -4.66
N ARG A 163 27.22 4.57 -4.67
CA ARG A 163 28.33 3.94 -3.95
C ARG A 163 28.86 2.71 -4.70
N THR A 164 30.17 2.45 -4.54
CA THR A 164 30.82 1.23 -5.06
C THR A 164 31.46 0.49 -3.91
N TYR A 165 31.21 -0.80 -3.82
CA TYR A 165 31.85 -1.72 -2.89
C TYR A 165 32.83 -2.62 -3.66
N ASN A 166 34.12 -2.56 -3.31
CA ASN A 166 35.13 -3.44 -3.84
C ASN A 166 35.52 -4.42 -2.74
N PHE A 167 35.25 -5.69 -2.96
CA PHE A 167 35.69 -6.75 -2.06
C PHE A 167 37.05 -7.19 -2.49
N PRO A 168 38.07 -7.17 -1.58
CA PRO A 168 39.38 -7.69 -1.87
C PRO A 168 39.30 -9.20 -2.15
N GLN A 169 40.19 -9.68 -3.00
CA GLN A 169 40.36 -11.10 -3.32
C GLN A 169 41.10 -11.83 -2.20
#